data_0209d39baed10956b330f7f4ae178644
#
_entry.id   0209d39baed10956b330f7f4ae178644
#
_cell.length_a   1.000
_cell.length_b   1.000
_cell.length_c   1.000
_cell.angle_alpha   90.00
_cell.angle_beta   90.00
_cell.angle_gamma   90.00
#
_symmetry.space_group_name_H-M   'P 1'
#
loop_
_entity.id
_entity.type
_entity.pdbx_description
1 polymer ?
#
loop_
_entity_poly.entity_id
_entity_poly.type
_entity_poly.pdbx_seq_one_letter_code
_entity_poly.pdbx_strand_id
1 'polypeptide(L)'
;MMEEKMDARIGTRLWDRGMVYKDDERIAEVVYALQVVQETVDSVERQDFTGQVRVVEGKRNLINEGALVLHLNGGRKWEFLASIDMGSGVYNIVGASTAGLVPN
;
A
#
# COMPACT_ATOMS: atom_id res chain seq x y z
N MET A 1 -2.87 -7.05 31.47
CA MET A 1 -2.89 -6.74 31.05
C MET A 1 -2.54 -6.26 30.29
N MET A 2 -2.43 -6.05 30.24
CA MET A 2 -2.20 -5.47 29.58
C MET A 2 -2.18 -4.99 28.65
N GLU A 3 -2.29 -4.98 28.34
CA GLU A 3 -2.39 -4.52 27.56
C GLU A 3 -2.47 -3.81 26.93
N GLU A 4 -2.63 -3.83 26.96
CA GLU A 4 -2.85 -3.22 26.54
C GLU A 4 -2.78 -2.42 26.03
N LYS A 5 -2.63 -2.19 25.97
CA LYS A 5 -2.46 -1.42 25.74
C LYS A 5 -2.18 -0.85 25.02
N MET A 6 -2.43 -0.72 25.23
CA MET A 6 -2.05 0.15 24.65
C MET A 6 -2.24 0.53 23.34
N ASP A 7 -1.98 0.29 22.86
CA ASP A 7 -2.16 0.69 21.53
C ASP A 7 -3.42 0.18 20.97
N ALA A 8 -4.35 0.97 20.52
CA ALA A 8 -5.44 0.50 19.74
C ALA A 8 -4.91 0.22 18.35
N ARG A 9 -4.84 -1.02 17.98
CA ARG A 9 -4.34 -1.44 16.69
C ARG A 9 -5.41 -2.20 15.97
N ILE A 10 -5.91 -1.64 14.88
CA ILE A 10 -7.01 -2.23 14.12
C ILE A 10 -6.50 -2.58 12.74
N GLY A 11 -6.68 -3.83 12.35
CA GLY A 11 -6.28 -4.30 11.04
C GLY A 11 -7.48 -4.49 10.14
N THR A 12 -7.35 -4.11 8.89
CA THR A 12 -8.36 -4.32 7.86
C THR A 12 -7.68 -4.87 6.63
N ARG A 13 -8.29 -5.88 6.03
CA ARG A 13 -7.79 -6.45 4.78
C ARG A 13 -8.64 -5.96 3.64
N LEU A 14 -7.95 -5.55 2.57
CA LEU A 14 -8.60 -5.12 1.34
C LEU A 14 -8.08 -5.99 0.21
N TRP A 15 -8.99 -6.44 -0.64
CA TRP A 15 -8.63 -7.29 -1.76
C TRP A 15 -9.56 -6.94 -2.92
N ASP A 16 -8.98 -6.43 -4.01
CA ASP A 16 -9.79 -6.02 -5.15
C ASP A 16 -8.85 -5.71 -6.31
N ARG A 17 -9.44 -5.19 -7.37
CA ARG A 17 -8.69 -4.67 -8.51
C ARG A 17 -8.48 -3.18 -8.34
N GLY A 18 -7.36 -2.71 -8.86
CA GLY A 18 -7.06 -1.30 -8.85
C GLY A 18 -6.15 -0.94 -10.00
N MET A 19 -5.86 0.35 -10.10
CA MET A 19 -5.00 0.89 -11.14
C MET A 19 -3.78 1.49 -10.50
N VAL A 20 -2.63 1.32 -11.14
CA VAL A 20 -1.38 1.91 -10.69
C VAL A 20 -1.05 3.06 -11.61
N TYR A 21 -0.73 4.21 -11.00
CA TYR A 21 -0.39 5.42 -11.71
C TYR A 21 1.01 5.86 -11.33
N LYS A 22 1.70 6.43 -12.31
CA LYS A 22 2.95 7.13 -12.09
C LYS A 22 2.83 8.48 -12.77
N ASP A 23 3.00 9.56 -11.97
CA ASP A 23 2.93 10.93 -12.50
C ASP A 23 1.66 11.17 -13.31
N ASP A 24 0.54 10.75 -12.75
CA ASP A 24 -0.79 10.93 -13.35
C ASP A 24 -1.06 10.07 -14.58
N GLU A 25 -0.14 9.18 -14.90
CA GLU A 25 -0.34 8.27 -16.03
C GLU A 25 -0.61 6.87 -15.50
N ARG A 26 -1.70 6.25 -15.97
CA ARG A 26 -1.99 4.87 -15.61
C ARG A 26 -0.98 3.97 -16.31
N ILE A 27 -0.25 3.18 -15.53
CA ILE A 27 0.77 2.30 -16.10
C ILE A 27 0.41 0.83 -15.96
N ALA A 28 -0.51 0.46 -15.08
CA ALA A 28 -0.84 -0.95 -14.89
C ALA A 28 -2.19 -1.10 -14.22
N GLU A 29 -2.81 -2.24 -14.48
CA GLU A 29 -3.94 -2.72 -13.69
C GLU A 29 -3.47 -3.89 -12.85
N VAL A 30 -3.87 -3.91 -11.58
CA VAL A 30 -3.40 -4.92 -10.64
C VAL A 30 -4.57 -5.49 -9.86
N VAL A 31 -4.34 -6.67 -9.30
CA VAL A 31 -5.13 -7.18 -8.19
C VAL A 31 -4.29 -6.93 -6.94
N TYR A 32 -4.88 -6.28 -5.96
CA TYR A 32 -4.17 -5.98 -4.73
C TYR A 32 -4.73 -6.78 -3.57
N ALA A 33 -3.86 -7.09 -2.63
CA ALA A 33 -4.23 -7.70 -1.35
C ALA A 33 -3.45 -6.91 -0.31
N LEU A 34 -4.14 -6.07 0.42
CA LEU A 34 -3.52 -5.13 1.35
C LEU A 34 -3.95 -5.43 2.76
N GLN A 35 -3.05 -5.18 3.68
CA GLN A 35 -3.38 -5.14 5.09
C GLN A 35 -3.17 -3.72 5.57
N VAL A 36 -4.24 -3.11 6.03
CA VAL A 36 -4.23 -1.75 6.53
C VAL A 36 -4.26 -1.81 8.03
N VAL A 37 -3.34 -1.13 8.67
CA VAL A 37 -3.25 -1.09 10.12
C VAL A 37 -3.44 0.35 10.55
N GLN A 38 -4.38 0.56 11.44
CA GLN A 38 -4.62 1.86 12.02
C GLN A 38 -4.25 1.76 13.49
N GLU A 39 -3.41 2.66 13.96
CA GLU A 39 -3.01 2.62 15.35
C GLU A 39 -2.96 4.03 15.91
N THR A 40 -3.12 4.11 17.22
CA THR A 40 -3.04 5.36 17.95
C THR A 40 -1.82 5.30 18.86
N VAL A 41 -0.90 6.24 18.66
CA VAL A 41 0.30 6.34 19.48
C VAL A 41 0.38 7.78 19.99
N ASP A 42 0.40 7.93 21.32
CA ASP A 42 0.47 9.25 21.94
C ASP A 42 -0.64 10.18 21.43
N SER A 43 -1.84 9.66 21.34
CA SER A 43 -3.02 10.39 20.86
C SER A 43 -2.95 10.80 19.40
N VAL A 44 -2.00 10.26 18.64
CA VAL A 44 -1.88 10.52 17.21
C VAL A 44 -2.31 9.28 16.46
N GLU A 45 -3.26 9.44 15.55
CA GLU A 45 -3.69 8.34 14.70
C GLU A 45 -2.76 8.19 13.51
N ARG A 46 -2.40 6.96 13.23
CA ARG A 46 -1.53 6.62 12.12
C ARG A 46 -2.16 5.49 11.33
N GLN A 47 -1.99 5.53 10.03
CA GLN A 47 -2.48 4.48 9.17
C GLN A 47 -1.36 4.07 8.24
N ASP A 48 -1.07 2.79 8.25
CA ASP A 48 -0.06 2.20 7.39
C ASP A 48 -0.66 1.04 6.62
N PHE A 49 -0.04 0.68 5.52
CA PHE A 49 -0.47 -0.52 4.84
C PHE A 49 0.73 -1.24 4.23
N THR A 50 0.59 -2.54 4.12
CA THR A 50 1.51 -3.39 3.39
C THR A 50 0.68 -4.39 2.61
N GLY A 51 1.31 -5.10 1.71
CA GLY A 51 0.62 -6.15 1.01
C GLY A 51 1.30 -6.51 -0.29
N GLN A 52 0.48 -6.97 -1.22
CA GLN A 52 0.98 -7.40 -2.52
C GLN A 52 0.08 -6.87 -3.61
N VAL A 53 0.70 -6.62 -4.76
CA VAL A 53 -0.05 -6.38 -5.99
C VAL A 53 0.43 -7.38 -7.04
N ARG A 54 -0.47 -7.82 -7.88
CA ARG A 54 -0.15 -8.66 -9.03
C ARG A 54 -0.62 -7.92 -10.27
N VAL A 55 0.31 -7.67 -11.18
CA VAL A 55 -0.01 -6.98 -12.42
C VAL A 55 -0.81 -7.92 -13.31
N VAL A 56 -1.98 -7.48 -13.73
CA VAL A 56 -2.81 -8.25 -14.64
C VAL A 56 -2.78 -7.65 -16.04
N GLU A 57 -2.46 -6.38 -16.16
CA GLU A 57 -2.33 -5.73 -17.47
C GLU A 57 -1.41 -4.53 -17.33
N GLY A 58 -0.64 -4.25 -18.39
CA GLY A 58 0.20 -3.07 -18.43
C GLY A 58 1.63 -3.36 -18.04
N LYS A 59 2.28 -2.36 -17.46
CA LYS A 59 3.70 -2.43 -17.14
C LYS A 59 3.92 -3.47 -16.03
N ARG A 60 4.78 -4.44 -16.30
CA ARG A 60 4.97 -5.54 -15.37
C ARG A 60 6.08 -5.31 -14.38
N ASN A 61 7.01 -4.40 -14.64
CA ASN A 61 8.11 -4.16 -13.75
C ASN A 61 7.84 -2.88 -12.96
N LEU A 62 7.56 -3.01 -11.68
CA LEU A 62 7.25 -1.88 -10.82
C LEU A 62 8.37 -1.55 -9.83
N ILE A 63 9.43 -2.36 -9.81
CA ILE A 63 10.45 -2.25 -8.75
C ILE A 63 11.22 -0.94 -8.78
N ASN A 64 11.61 -0.49 -9.94
CA ASN A 64 12.49 0.67 -10.03
C ASN A 64 11.76 1.95 -10.40
N GLU A 65 10.47 1.98 -10.16
CA GLU A 65 9.66 3.12 -10.58
C GLU A 65 9.61 4.23 -9.54
N GLY A 66 10.08 3.98 -8.33
CA GLY A 66 9.93 4.94 -7.25
C GLY A 66 8.51 4.93 -6.70
N ALA A 67 8.07 6.06 -6.19
CA ALA A 67 6.73 6.15 -5.60
C ALA A 67 5.66 6.08 -6.68
N LEU A 68 4.71 5.19 -6.47
CA LEU A 68 3.58 4.99 -7.37
C LEU A 68 2.29 5.23 -6.59
N VAL A 69 1.19 5.44 -7.30
CA VAL A 69 -0.10 5.66 -6.66
C VAL A 69 -1.04 4.54 -7.05
N LEU A 70 -1.61 3.89 -6.05
CA LEU A 70 -2.61 2.86 -6.26
C LEU A 70 -3.99 3.48 -6.10
N HIS A 71 -4.79 3.41 -7.16
CA HIS A 71 -6.19 3.82 -7.10
C HIS A 71 -7.00 2.60 -6.73
N LEU A 72 -7.51 2.59 -5.51
CA LEU A 72 -8.29 1.47 -5.01
C LEU A 72 -9.71 1.56 -5.53
N ASN A 73 -10.37 0.43 -5.56
CA ASN A 73 -11.79 0.40 -5.80
C ASN A 73 -12.47 1.17 -4.66
N GLY A 74 -13.37 2.08 -5.00
CA GLY A 74 -13.98 2.94 -4.01
C GLY A 74 -13.43 4.36 -3.99
N GLY A 75 -12.41 4.63 -4.80
CA GLY A 75 -11.95 6.00 -5.01
C GLY A 75 -10.77 6.44 -4.17
N ARG A 76 -10.30 5.61 -3.25
CA ARG A 76 -9.13 5.97 -2.46
C ARG A 76 -7.86 5.85 -3.29
N LYS A 77 -6.89 6.68 -2.98
CA LYS A 77 -5.60 6.70 -3.66
C LYS A 77 -4.52 6.64 -2.62
N TRP A 78 -3.61 5.68 -2.76
CA TRP A 78 -2.54 5.49 -1.80
C TRP A 78 -1.21 5.41 -2.51
N GLU A 79 -0.26 6.19 -2.04
CA GLU A 79 1.10 6.18 -2.56
C GLU A 79 1.85 5.00 -1.96
N PHE A 80 2.61 4.30 -2.79
CA PHE A 80 3.30 3.09 -2.35
C PHE A 80 4.61 2.91 -3.09
N LEU A 81 5.42 2.03 -2.55
CA LEU A 81 6.64 1.58 -3.18
C LEU A 81 6.57 0.06 -3.34
N ALA A 82 6.98 -0.43 -4.50
CA ALA A 82 7.17 -1.85 -4.69
C ALA A 82 8.51 -2.20 -4.08
N SER A 83 8.49 -3.04 -3.05
CA SER A 83 9.69 -3.30 -2.25
C SER A 83 10.41 -4.56 -2.63
N ILE A 84 9.68 -5.61 -3.02
CA ILE A 84 10.28 -6.90 -3.37
C ILE A 84 9.56 -7.46 -4.58
N ASP A 85 10.35 -7.86 -5.58
CA ASP A 85 9.83 -8.55 -6.75
C ASP A 85 9.71 -10.03 -6.40
N MET A 86 8.48 -10.52 -6.38
CA MET A 86 8.20 -11.91 -6.02
C MET A 86 8.16 -12.83 -7.23
N GLY A 87 8.34 -12.28 -8.42
CA GLY A 87 8.24 -13.05 -9.66
C GLY A 87 6.83 -13.05 -10.21
N SER A 88 6.70 -13.30 -11.52
CA SER A 88 5.42 -13.43 -12.20
C SER A 88 4.52 -12.20 -12.10
N GLY A 89 5.13 -11.03 -11.99
CA GLY A 89 4.37 -9.78 -11.91
C GLY A 89 3.78 -9.51 -10.52
N VAL A 90 4.24 -10.20 -9.51
CA VAL A 90 3.79 -10.03 -8.14
C VAL A 90 4.84 -9.24 -7.37
N TYR A 91 4.41 -8.24 -6.62
CA TYR A 91 5.31 -7.38 -5.85
C TYR A 91 4.78 -7.21 -4.44
N ASN A 92 5.68 -7.30 -3.47
CA ASN A 92 5.36 -6.80 -2.14
C ASN A 92 5.43 -5.29 -2.17
N ILE A 93 4.50 -4.64 -1.50
CA ILE A 93 4.45 -3.19 -1.48
C ILE A 93 4.32 -2.69 -0.05
N VAL A 94 4.77 -1.46 0.15
CA VAL A 94 4.62 -0.76 1.42
C VAL A 94 4.10 0.64 1.10
N GLY A 95 3.37 1.21 2.02
CA GLY A 95 2.92 2.59 1.86
C GLY A 95 4.10 3.53 1.81
N ALA A 96 4.08 4.46 0.89
CA ALA A 96 5.21 5.38 0.72
C ALA A 96 5.39 6.27 1.92
N SER A 97 4.30 6.68 2.54
CA SER A 97 4.39 7.50 3.76
C SER A 97 5.05 6.73 4.89
N THR A 98 4.81 5.42 4.94
CA THR A 98 5.48 4.57 5.91
C THR A 98 6.97 4.48 5.62
N ALA A 99 7.30 4.28 4.37
CA ALA A 99 8.68 4.14 3.97
C ALA A 99 9.43 5.44 4.09
N GLY A 100 8.79 6.50 3.84
CA GLY A 100 9.36 7.77 3.89
C GLY A 100 9.16 8.50 5.14
N LEU A 101 8.52 8.71 5.53
CA LEU A 101 8.14 9.45 6.32
C LEU A 101 7.75 10.56 6.55
N VAL A 102 7.31 10.99 6.66
CA VAL A 102 7.05 11.94 6.87
C VAL A 102 6.37 12.63 7.32
N PRO A 103 6.32 12.90 7.73
CA PRO A 103 5.50 13.43 8.45
C PRO A 103 5.01 14.61 8.46
N ASN A 104 4.67 14.97 8.45
CA ASN A 104 4.19 16.03 8.56
C ASN A 104 3.88 16.32 9.33
#